data_577be62f64d7a198499614206721a8d2
#
_entry.id   577be62f64d7a198499614206721a8d2
#
_cell.length_a   1.000
_cell.length_b   1.000
_cell.length_c   1.000
_cell.angle_alpha   90.00
_cell.angle_beta   90.00
_cell.angle_gamma   90.00
#
_symmetry.space_group_name_H-M   'P 1'
#
loop_
_entity.id
_entity.type
_entity.pdbx_description
1 polymer ?
#
loop_
_entity_poly.entity_id
_entity_poly.type
_entity_poly.pdbx_seq_one_letter_code
_entity_poly.pdbx_strand_id
1 'polypeptide(L)'
;MKFVFDLDGTLSFDYMTIDEEIKQVLLTAPQFDHEVLFASARSYRDCLGLLGPELSQQIVIGLNGGVAYQKGQLMFERQLHQSSYQAILDTCLTYNLPFFVDNTFDYSGQILEKIPFIASVDPLKRARQLELTELQHPIKLVIYMGNHEQLLDDLQARFANLPNLSLDYHEHEKCFYINPAETNKASTVKELCGSDYVAFGNDQNDIQLFKNSLYAVQVGDFSGLSDYADEQVAFQENLPKAVAARILQKFADFRK
;
A
#
# COMPACT_ATOMS: atom_id res chain seq x y z
N MET A 1 16.18 -5.40 15.42
CA MET A 1 15.72 -5.88 14.11
C MET A 1 14.47 -5.08 13.70
N LYS A 2 14.24 -4.87 12.38
CA LYS A 2 13.01 -4.25 11.88
C LYS A 2 12.06 -5.33 11.35
N PHE A 3 10.77 -5.17 11.58
CA PHE A 3 9.72 -6.03 11.09
C PHE A 3 8.76 -5.20 10.26
N VAL A 4 8.60 -5.57 9.01
CA VAL A 4 7.75 -4.86 8.05
C VAL A 4 6.53 -5.71 7.75
N PHE A 5 5.36 -5.14 7.98
CA PHE A 5 4.08 -5.82 7.80
C PHE A 5 3.26 -5.14 6.70
N ASP A 6 2.80 -5.92 5.74
CA ASP A 6 1.64 -5.53 4.97
C ASP A 6 0.38 -5.53 5.85
N LEU A 7 -0.70 -4.88 5.41
CA LEU A 7 -1.93 -4.75 6.18
C LEU A 7 -3.03 -5.69 5.67
N ASP A 8 -3.47 -5.50 4.46
CA ASP A 8 -4.66 -6.14 3.89
C ASP A 8 -4.38 -7.60 3.51
N GLY A 9 -5.07 -8.54 4.13
CA GLY A 9 -4.82 -9.98 3.95
C GLY A 9 -3.64 -10.52 4.76
N THR A 10 -2.85 -9.64 5.40
CA THR A 10 -1.70 -10.01 6.26
C THR A 10 -2.00 -9.83 7.74
N LEU A 11 -2.44 -8.64 8.15
CA LEU A 11 -2.85 -8.31 9.52
C LEU A 11 -4.35 -8.06 9.64
N SER A 12 -5.00 -7.58 8.59
CA SER A 12 -6.43 -7.31 8.49
C SER A 12 -7.07 -8.24 7.45
N PHE A 13 -7.93 -9.16 7.89
CA PHE A 13 -8.55 -10.18 7.03
C PHE A 13 -9.95 -9.79 6.54
N ASP A 14 -10.56 -8.81 7.17
CA ASP A 14 -11.84 -8.20 6.78
C ASP A 14 -11.67 -6.84 6.08
N TYR A 15 -10.43 -6.39 5.91
CA TYR A 15 -10.04 -5.09 5.36
C TYR A 15 -10.53 -3.89 6.18
N MET A 16 -11.07 -4.10 7.37
CA MET A 16 -11.64 -3.06 8.23
C MET A 16 -11.00 -3.01 9.60
N THR A 17 -10.55 -4.16 10.11
CA THR A 17 -10.00 -4.25 11.46
C THR A 17 -8.76 -5.12 11.51
N ILE A 18 -7.88 -4.86 12.48
CA ILE A 18 -6.81 -5.77 12.88
C ILE A 18 -7.27 -6.40 14.19
N ASP A 19 -7.19 -7.74 14.27
CA ASP A 19 -7.53 -8.48 15.47
C ASP A 19 -6.74 -7.98 16.68
N GLU A 20 -7.39 -7.92 17.84
CA GLU A 20 -6.77 -7.38 19.04
C GLU A 20 -5.55 -8.19 19.50
N GLU A 21 -5.57 -9.53 19.31
CA GLU A 21 -4.43 -10.40 19.65
C GLU A 21 -3.20 -10.03 18.80
N ILE A 22 -3.39 -9.73 17.51
CA ILE A 22 -2.30 -9.26 16.63
C ILE A 22 -1.78 -7.91 17.10
N LYS A 23 -2.68 -6.94 17.39
CA LYS A 23 -2.26 -5.60 17.89
C LYS A 23 -1.43 -5.71 19.16
N GLN A 24 -1.87 -6.51 20.11
CA GLN A 24 -1.16 -6.68 21.38
C GLN A 24 0.23 -7.28 21.16
N VAL A 25 0.36 -8.27 20.29
CA VAL A 25 1.68 -8.84 19.95
C VAL A 25 2.59 -7.80 19.28
N LEU A 26 2.09 -7.04 18.31
CA LEU A 26 2.87 -5.99 17.64
C LEU A 26 3.40 -4.94 18.63
N LEU A 27 2.62 -4.59 19.65
CA LEU A 27 3.01 -3.64 20.71
C LEU A 27 4.11 -4.19 21.63
N THR A 28 4.35 -5.51 21.64
CA THR A 28 5.45 -6.10 22.42
C THR A 28 6.81 -6.02 21.75
N ALA A 29 6.90 -5.63 20.48
CA ALA A 29 8.14 -5.60 19.72
C ALA A 29 9.31 -4.90 20.42
N PRO A 30 9.14 -3.76 21.14
CA PRO A 30 10.21 -3.12 21.90
C PRO A 30 10.78 -3.98 23.03
N GLN A 31 10.03 -4.95 23.57
CA GLN A 31 10.51 -5.88 24.61
C GLN A 31 11.55 -6.88 24.06
N PHE A 32 11.61 -6.99 22.73
CA PHE A 32 12.57 -7.83 22.00
C PHE A 32 13.66 -7.01 21.27
N ASP A 33 13.74 -5.70 21.53
CA ASP A 33 14.60 -4.75 20.82
C ASP A 33 14.30 -4.67 19.30
N HIS A 34 13.01 -4.73 18.96
CA HIS A 34 12.52 -4.65 17.58
C HIS A 34 11.70 -3.39 17.30
N GLU A 35 11.70 -2.98 16.03
CA GLU A 35 10.88 -1.92 15.49
C GLU A 35 9.86 -2.53 14.52
N VAL A 36 8.62 -2.06 14.59
CA VAL A 36 7.54 -2.46 13.67
C VAL A 36 7.31 -1.36 12.67
N LEU A 37 7.15 -1.72 11.40
CA LEU A 37 6.80 -0.84 10.30
C LEU A 37 5.61 -1.44 9.54
N PHE A 38 4.80 -0.58 8.96
CA PHE A 38 3.68 -1.00 8.10
C PHE A 38 3.90 -0.51 6.69
N ALA A 39 3.59 -1.35 5.68
CA ALA A 39 3.74 -1.02 4.27
C ALA A 39 2.51 -1.49 3.49
N SER A 40 1.68 -0.58 3.00
CA SER A 40 0.38 -0.86 2.41
C SER A 40 0.17 -0.20 1.05
N ALA A 41 -0.76 -0.75 0.26
CA ALA A 41 -1.31 -0.10 -0.93
C ALA A 41 -2.25 1.06 -0.59
N ARG A 42 -2.79 1.09 0.64
CA ARG A 42 -3.62 2.18 1.16
C ARG A 42 -2.81 3.47 1.29
N SER A 43 -3.49 4.61 1.26
CA SER A 43 -2.89 5.85 1.71
C SER A 43 -2.59 5.81 3.21
N TYR A 44 -1.70 6.68 3.69
CA TYR A 44 -1.43 6.80 5.13
C TYR A 44 -2.71 7.07 5.93
N ARG A 45 -3.58 8.01 5.48
CA ARG A 45 -4.85 8.34 6.15
C ARG A 45 -5.76 7.13 6.29
N ASP A 46 -5.79 6.25 5.27
CA ASP A 46 -6.65 5.07 5.24
C ASP A 46 -6.14 3.95 6.15
N CYS A 47 -4.83 3.95 6.46
CA CYS A 47 -4.23 3.04 7.44
C CYS A 47 -4.56 3.42 8.88
N LEU A 48 -4.86 4.69 9.18
CA LEU A 48 -5.02 5.18 10.56
C LEU A 48 -6.16 4.49 11.32
N GLY A 49 -7.26 4.18 10.62
CA GLY A 49 -8.40 3.47 11.21
C GLY A 49 -8.08 2.03 11.63
N LEU A 50 -7.27 1.34 10.82
CA LEU A 50 -6.81 -0.03 11.10
C LEU A 50 -5.81 -0.08 12.25
N LEU A 51 -4.79 0.78 12.18
CA LEU A 51 -3.67 0.77 13.11
C LEU A 51 -4.04 1.31 14.50
N GLY A 52 -5.02 2.20 14.56
CA GLY A 52 -5.37 2.87 15.80
C GLY A 52 -4.27 3.84 16.29
N PRO A 53 -4.46 4.44 17.48
CA PRO A 53 -3.60 5.54 17.94
C PRO A 53 -2.17 5.12 18.29
N GLU A 54 -1.96 3.88 18.70
CA GLU A 54 -0.64 3.39 19.16
C GLU A 54 0.24 2.92 18.00
N LEU A 55 -0.28 2.01 17.16
CA LEU A 55 0.48 1.47 16.04
C LEU A 55 0.70 2.51 14.93
N SER A 56 -0.18 3.49 14.75
CA SER A 56 0.00 4.59 13.80
C SER A 56 1.14 5.55 14.15
N GLN A 57 1.75 5.43 15.35
CA GLN A 57 2.96 6.18 15.71
C GLN A 57 4.23 5.58 15.10
N GLN A 58 4.16 4.35 14.63
CA GLN A 58 5.28 3.69 13.94
C GLN A 58 5.46 4.26 12.53
N ILE A 59 6.46 3.79 11.80
CA ILE A 59 6.59 4.13 10.38
C ILE A 59 5.47 3.43 9.61
N VAL A 60 4.69 4.22 8.88
CA VAL A 60 3.61 3.76 8.00
C VAL A 60 3.91 4.21 6.59
N ILE A 61 4.20 3.25 5.73
CA ILE A 61 4.44 3.44 4.29
C ILE A 61 3.12 3.18 3.57
N GLY A 62 2.62 4.17 2.88
CA GLY A 62 1.37 4.11 2.12
C GLY A 62 1.59 4.18 0.61
N LEU A 63 0.49 4.01 -0.15
CA LEU A 63 0.46 4.12 -1.60
C LEU A 63 1.52 3.23 -2.29
N ASN A 64 1.69 1.99 -1.80
CA ASN A 64 2.71 1.05 -2.29
C ASN A 64 4.13 1.62 -2.26
N GLY A 65 4.46 2.48 -1.29
CA GLY A 65 5.77 3.12 -1.19
C GLY A 65 5.80 4.58 -1.63
N GLY A 66 4.68 5.16 -2.06
CA GLY A 66 4.61 6.54 -2.52
C GLY A 66 4.75 7.58 -1.41
N VAL A 67 4.37 7.23 -0.17
CA VAL A 67 4.51 8.09 1.01
C VAL A 67 4.98 7.30 2.22
N ALA A 68 5.61 7.97 3.17
CA ALA A 68 5.83 7.43 4.51
C ALA A 68 5.65 8.50 5.59
N TYR A 69 5.04 8.08 6.68
CA TYR A 69 4.81 8.90 7.86
C TYR A 69 5.33 8.21 9.10
N GLN A 70 5.75 9.01 10.09
CA GLN A 70 6.00 8.54 11.45
C GLN A 70 5.46 9.57 12.44
N LYS A 71 4.70 9.14 13.44
CA LYS A 71 4.10 10.02 14.46
C LYS A 71 3.29 11.17 13.85
N GLY A 72 2.60 10.91 12.74
CA GLY A 72 1.81 11.91 12.02
C GLY A 72 2.62 12.90 11.18
N GLN A 73 3.95 12.78 11.11
CA GLN A 73 4.81 13.64 10.31
C GLN A 73 5.22 12.95 9.02
N LEU A 74 5.12 13.67 7.90
CA LEU A 74 5.59 13.19 6.60
C LEU A 74 7.12 13.06 6.64
N MET A 75 7.62 11.86 6.32
CA MET A 75 9.05 11.56 6.25
C MET A 75 9.56 11.41 4.82
N PHE A 76 8.68 10.95 3.93
CA PHE A 76 9.04 10.60 2.56
C PHE A 76 7.84 10.77 1.65
N GLU A 77 8.08 11.27 0.42
CA GLU A 77 7.13 11.26 -0.67
C GLU A 77 7.84 11.04 -2.01
N ARG A 78 7.18 10.36 -2.94
CA ARG A 78 7.61 10.22 -4.32
C ARG A 78 6.45 10.57 -5.23
N GLN A 79 6.59 11.68 -5.94
CA GLN A 79 5.55 12.26 -6.77
C GLN A 79 5.57 11.67 -8.19
N LEU A 80 4.41 11.63 -8.82
CA LEU A 80 4.31 11.42 -10.27
C LEU A 80 5.07 12.53 -11.00
N HIS A 81 5.78 12.16 -12.05
CA HIS A 81 6.47 13.14 -12.88
C HIS A 81 5.45 14.11 -13.52
N GLN A 82 5.67 15.41 -13.36
CA GLN A 82 4.70 16.45 -13.72
C GLN A 82 4.17 16.32 -15.15
N SER A 83 5.06 16.08 -16.12
CA SER A 83 4.63 15.97 -17.54
C SER A 83 3.77 14.74 -17.80
N SER A 84 4.08 13.61 -17.12
CA SER A 84 3.31 12.37 -17.26
C SER A 84 1.95 12.50 -16.58
N TYR A 85 1.92 13.05 -15.36
CA TYR A 85 0.68 13.35 -14.66
C TYR A 85 -0.24 14.24 -15.49
N GLN A 86 0.27 15.35 -16.04
CA GLN A 86 -0.52 16.26 -16.85
C GLN A 86 -1.06 15.59 -18.13
N ALA A 87 -0.25 14.82 -18.84
CA ALA A 87 -0.69 14.10 -20.05
C ALA A 87 -1.80 13.09 -19.76
N ILE A 88 -1.75 12.41 -18.59
CA ILE A 88 -2.79 11.48 -18.18
C ILE A 88 -4.04 12.26 -17.77
N LEU A 89 -3.90 13.33 -16.99
CA LEU A 89 -5.02 14.16 -16.54
C LEU A 89 -5.77 14.76 -17.74
N ASP A 90 -5.05 15.33 -18.72
CA ASP A 90 -5.64 15.87 -19.94
C ASP A 90 -6.42 14.79 -20.74
N THR A 91 -5.91 13.57 -20.73
CA THR A 91 -6.57 12.42 -21.33
C THR A 91 -7.86 12.08 -20.58
N CYS A 92 -7.81 12.01 -19.25
CA CYS A 92 -9.00 11.75 -18.43
C CYS A 92 -10.07 12.80 -18.64
N LEU A 93 -9.69 14.07 -18.68
CA LEU A 93 -10.63 15.18 -18.93
C LEU A 93 -11.21 15.13 -20.34
N THR A 94 -10.40 14.84 -21.37
CA THR A 94 -10.81 14.76 -22.76
C THR A 94 -11.87 13.67 -23.01
N TYR A 95 -11.67 12.50 -22.40
CA TYR A 95 -12.58 11.36 -22.57
C TYR A 95 -13.61 11.24 -21.45
N ASN A 96 -13.66 12.22 -20.55
CA ASN A 96 -14.53 12.21 -19.36
C ASN A 96 -14.45 10.90 -18.58
N LEU A 97 -13.20 10.44 -18.33
CA LEU A 97 -12.95 9.22 -17.57
C LEU A 97 -13.11 9.48 -16.06
N PRO A 98 -13.73 8.56 -15.31
CA PRO A 98 -13.68 8.60 -13.86
C PRO A 98 -12.24 8.36 -13.36
N PHE A 99 -11.73 9.21 -12.49
CA PHE A 99 -10.42 9.05 -11.91
C PHE A 99 -10.34 9.58 -10.48
N PHE A 100 -9.33 9.07 -9.78
CA PHE A 100 -9.00 9.41 -8.41
C PHE A 100 -7.50 9.69 -8.30
N VAL A 101 -7.12 10.73 -7.58
CA VAL A 101 -5.72 11.12 -7.36
C VAL A 101 -5.46 11.29 -5.88
N ASP A 102 -4.47 10.59 -5.36
CA ASP A 102 -3.89 10.82 -4.04
C ASP A 102 -2.69 11.76 -4.11
N ASN A 103 -2.59 12.66 -3.14
CA ASN A 103 -1.32 13.26 -2.78
C ASN A 103 -0.79 12.65 -1.47
N THR A 104 -0.05 13.41 -0.67
CA THR A 104 0.51 12.90 0.60
C THR A 104 -0.57 12.53 1.61
N PHE A 105 -1.71 13.26 1.65
CA PHE A 105 -2.77 13.04 2.63
C PHE A 105 -4.17 13.28 2.08
N ASP A 106 -4.36 14.36 1.28
CA ASP A 106 -5.63 14.73 0.66
C ASP A 106 -5.81 14.02 -0.68
N TYR A 107 -6.94 14.17 -1.32
CA TYR A 107 -7.25 13.57 -2.61
C TYR A 107 -8.10 14.48 -3.49
N SER A 108 -8.13 14.17 -4.78
CA SER A 108 -9.00 14.80 -5.77
C SER A 108 -9.50 13.77 -6.78
N GLY A 109 -10.37 14.19 -7.69
CA GLY A 109 -10.80 13.31 -8.78
C GLY A 109 -12.06 13.79 -9.46
N GLN A 110 -12.51 13.00 -10.45
CA GLN A 110 -13.69 13.23 -11.24
C GLN A 110 -14.55 11.97 -11.28
N ILE A 111 -15.88 12.12 -11.16
CA ILE A 111 -16.85 11.02 -11.18
C ILE A 111 -16.46 9.94 -10.15
N LEU A 112 -16.13 10.38 -8.93
CA LEU A 112 -15.57 9.54 -7.86
C LEU A 112 -16.47 8.36 -7.48
N GLU A 113 -17.80 8.49 -7.64
CA GLU A 113 -18.76 7.44 -7.35
C GLU A 113 -18.60 6.18 -8.24
N LYS A 114 -17.82 6.28 -9.32
CA LYS A 114 -17.45 5.13 -10.18
C LYS A 114 -16.19 4.41 -9.74
N ILE A 115 -15.39 5.02 -8.84
CA ILE A 115 -14.16 4.40 -8.34
C ILE A 115 -14.53 3.26 -7.37
N PRO A 116 -14.11 2.01 -7.62
CA PRO A 116 -14.60 0.85 -6.88
C PRO A 116 -14.37 0.91 -5.37
N PHE A 117 -13.25 1.51 -4.95
CA PHE A 117 -12.85 1.60 -3.55
C PHE A 117 -13.23 2.92 -2.87
N ILE A 118 -14.00 3.81 -3.53
CA ILE A 118 -14.27 5.15 -2.99
C ILE A 118 -14.92 5.13 -1.60
N ALA A 119 -15.73 4.12 -1.32
CA ALA A 119 -16.41 3.99 -0.02
C ALA A 119 -15.44 3.73 1.15
N SER A 120 -14.23 3.25 0.87
CA SER A 120 -13.17 2.98 1.87
C SER A 120 -12.14 4.11 1.97
N VAL A 121 -12.25 5.15 1.14
CA VAL A 121 -11.37 6.31 1.18
C VAL A 121 -11.74 7.20 2.38
N ASP A 122 -10.73 7.57 3.16
CA ASP A 122 -10.83 8.45 4.33
C ASP A 122 -11.94 8.07 5.34
N PRO A 123 -11.91 6.85 5.87
CA PRO A 123 -12.96 6.37 6.78
C PRO A 123 -13.08 7.21 8.06
N LEU A 124 -12.01 7.89 8.46
CA LEU A 124 -11.98 8.78 9.63
C LEU A 124 -12.33 10.24 9.31
N LYS A 125 -12.61 10.56 8.05
CA LYS A 125 -12.95 11.91 7.57
C LYS A 125 -11.92 12.98 7.99
N ARG A 126 -10.64 12.68 7.78
CA ARG A 126 -9.51 13.56 8.14
C ARG A 126 -8.90 14.27 6.95
N ALA A 127 -9.10 13.77 5.75
CA ALA A 127 -8.61 14.36 4.52
C ALA A 127 -9.61 15.37 3.93
N ARG A 128 -9.13 16.19 3.03
CA ARG A 128 -9.95 17.06 2.20
C ARG A 128 -10.05 16.46 0.80
N GLN A 129 -11.24 16.48 0.24
CA GLN A 129 -11.40 16.35 -1.19
C GLN A 129 -11.13 17.72 -1.81
N LEU A 130 -10.04 17.82 -2.56
CA LEU A 130 -9.57 19.07 -3.16
C LEU A 130 -10.11 19.23 -4.59
N GLU A 131 -10.22 20.48 -5.04
CA GLU A 131 -10.30 20.75 -6.47
C GLU A 131 -8.97 20.35 -7.16
N LEU A 132 -9.01 19.94 -8.42
CA LEU A 132 -7.82 19.51 -9.17
C LEU A 132 -6.73 20.58 -9.23
N THR A 133 -7.12 21.85 -9.26
CA THR A 133 -6.21 23.00 -9.28
C THR A 133 -5.51 23.25 -7.95
N GLU A 134 -6.05 22.71 -6.85
CA GLU A 134 -5.48 22.81 -5.51
C GLU A 134 -4.61 21.61 -5.16
N LEU A 135 -4.77 20.48 -5.86
CA LEU A 135 -4.00 19.28 -5.58
C LEU A 135 -2.54 19.47 -6.02
N GLN A 136 -1.67 19.50 -5.06
CA GLN A 136 -0.23 19.51 -5.25
C GLN A 136 0.37 18.14 -4.93
N HIS A 137 1.55 17.84 -5.48
CA HIS A 137 2.31 16.64 -5.19
C HIS A 137 1.51 15.33 -5.46
N PRO A 138 0.98 15.13 -6.68
CA PRO A 138 0.26 13.90 -7.02
C PRO A 138 1.19 12.69 -6.92
N ILE A 139 0.73 11.64 -6.21
CA ILE A 139 1.54 10.46 -5.93
C ILE A 139 0.97 9.22 -6.63
N LYS A 140 -0.33 9.04 -6.55
CA LYS A 140 -1.02 7.90 -7.17
C LYS A 140 -2.23 8.40 -7.94
N LEU A 141 -2.41 7.87 -9.14
CA LEU A 141 -3.61 8.14 -9.94
C LEU A 141 -4.27 6.82 -10.32
N VAL A 142 -5.59 6.74 -10.15
CA VAL A 142 -6.39 5.58 -10.53
C VAL A 142 -7.45 6.01 -11.54
N ILE A 143 -7.59 5.29 -12.65
CA ILE A 143 -8.58 5.56 -13.70
C ILE A 143 -9.51 4.36 -13.81
N TYR A 144 -10.80 4.56 -13.69
CA TYR A 144 -11.79 3.52 -13.91
C TYR A 144 -12.21 3.43 -15.37
N MET A 145 -12.08 2.24 -15.97
CA MET A 145 -12.30 1.97 -17.39
C MET A 145 -13.61 1.24 -17.68
N GLY A 146 -14.40 0.86 -16.68
CA GLY A 146 -15.54 -0.04 -16.83
C GLY A 146 -16.62 0.38 -17.85
N ASN A 147 -16.73 1.67 -18.18
CA ASN A 147 -17.62 2.17 -19.23
C ASN A 147 -16.85 2.63 -20.49
N HIS A 148 -15.54 2.41 -20.54
CA HIS A 148 -14.63 2.91 -21.56
C HIS A 148 -13.69 1.82 -22.06
N GLU A 149 -14.09 0.55 -21.98
CA GLU A 149 -13.26 -0.62 -22.35
C GLU A 149 -12.75 -0.55 -23.80
N GLN A 150 -13.48 0.10 -24.70
CA GLN A 150 -13.05 0.31 -26.07
C GLN A 150 -11.80 1.20 -26.22
N LEU A 151 -11.41 1.93 -25.17
CA LEU A 151 -10.21 2.78 -25.13
C LEU A 151 -9.03 2.09 -24.43
N LEU A 152 -9.23 0.91 -23.85
CA LEU A 152 -8.27 0.27 -22.94
C LEU A 152 -6.89 0.08 -23.62
N ASP A 153 -6.85 -0.58 -24.77
CA ASP A 153 -5.61 -0.92 -25.45
C ASP A 153 -4.86 0.35 -25.90
N ASP A 154 -5.60 1.34 -26.44
CA ASP A 154 -5.02 2.61 -26.88
C ASP A 154 -4.43 3.41 -25.73
N LEU A 155 -5.17 3.52 -24.62
CA LEU A 155 -4.70 4.25 -23.44
C LEU A 155 -3.56 3.51 -22.73
N GLN A 156 -3.60 2.20 -22.67
CA GLN A 156 -2.50 1.41 -22.12
C GLN A 156 -1.21 1.62 -22.93
N ALA A 157 -1.29 1.53 -24.25
CA ALA A 157 -0.13 1.79 -25.12
C ALA A 157 0.37 3.24 -25.01
N ARG A 158 -0.54 4.21 -24.91
CA ARG A 158 -0.20 5.63 -24.75
C ARG A 158 0.49 5.90 -23.41
N PHE A 159 -0.05 5.40 -22.31
CA PHE A 159 0.48 5.65 -20.97
C PHE A 159 1.78 4.90 -20.72
N ALA A 160 1.96 3.69 -21.28
CA ALA A 160 3.21 2.93 -21.19
C ALA A 160 4.41 3.66 -21.84
N ASN A 161 4.16 4.60 -22.76
CA ASN A 161 5.21 5.43 -23.38
C ASN A 161 5.54 6.72 -22.58
N LEU A 162 4.81 7.00 -21.49
CA LEU A 162 5.11 8.16 -20.65
C LEU A 162 6.31 7.86 -19.72
N PRO A 163 7.19 8.84 -19.49
CA PRO A 163 8.38 8.62 -18.67
C PRO A 163 8.07 8.55 -17.18
N ASN A 164 8.91 7.81 -16.46
CA ASN A 164 8.99 7.82 -14.99
C ASN A 164 7.68 7.47 -14.27
N LEU A 165 6.90 6.54 -14.83
CA LEU A 165 5.74 5.97 -14.17
C LEU A 165 5.72 4.44 -14.30
N SER A 166 5.01 3.78 -13.37
CA SER A 166 4.55 2.41 -13.50
C SER A 166 3.04 2.41 -13.75
N LEU A 167 2.60 1.50 -14.60
CA LEU A 167 1.21 1.35 -15.03
C LEU A 167 0.79 -0.10 -14.85
N ASP A 168 -0.21 -0.33 -14.02
CA ASP A 168 -0.81 -1.64 -13.82
C ASP A 168 -2.31 -1.57 -14.11
N TYR A 169 -2.84 -2.56 -14.85
CA TYR A 169 -4.27 -2.68 -15.08
C TYR A 169 -4.84 -3.86 -14.28
N HIS A 170 -5.77 -3.57 -13.41
CA HIS A 170 -6.47 -4.57 -12.60
C HIS A 170 -7.81 -4.92 -13.26
N GLU A 171 -7.88 -6.07 -13.91
CA GLU A 171 -9.05 -6.52 -14.68
C GLU A 171 -10.33 -6.60 -13.82
N HIS A 172 -10.24 -7.14 -12.61
CA HIS A 172 -11.40 -7.30 -11.73
C HIS A 172 -12.01 -5.96 -11.29
N GLU A 173 -11.18 -4.96 -11.10
CA GLU A 173 -11.60 -3.61 -10.72
C GLU A 173 -11.83 -2.70 -11.92
N LYS A 174 -11.39 -3.14 -13.11
CA LYS A 174 -11.38 -2.35 -14.35
C LYS A 174 -10.68 -1.00 -14.18
N CYS A 175 -9.57 -0.99 -13.46
CA CYS A 175 -8.83 0.21 -13.13
C CYS A 175 -7.39 0.16 -13.60
N PHE A 176 -6.91 1.27 -14.18
CA PHE A 176 -5.49 1.55 -14.23
C PHE A 176 -5.02 2.11 -12.89
N TYR A 177 -3.93 1.56 -12.39
CA TYR A 177 -3.18 2.06 -11.24
C TYR A 177 -1.86 2.65 -11.73
N ILE A 178 -1.64 3.92 -11.47
CA ILE A 178 -0.50 4.68 -11.96
C ILE A 178 0.27 5.23 -10.77
N ASN A 179 1.53 4.85 -10.67
CA ASN A 179 2.44 5.23 -9.59
C ASN A 179 3.75 5.79 -10.20
N PRO A 180 4.58 6.49 -9.43
CA PRO A 180 5.94 6.83 -9.88
C PRO A 180 6.74 5.57 -10.17
N ALA A 181 7.59 5.62 -11.21
CA ALA A 181 8.46 4.50 -11.56
C ALA A 181 9.33 4.06 -10.38
N GLU A 182 9.65 2.77 -10.32
CA GLU A 182 10.52 2.16 -9.30
C GLU A 182 10.02 2.34 -7.86
N THR A 183 8.74 2.71 -7.69
CA THR A 183 8.11 2.89 -6.38
C THR A 183 7.36 1.62 -6.00
N ASN A 184 7.81 0.99 -4.92
CA ASN A 184 7.15 -0.14 -4.30
C ASN A 184 7.46 -0.16 -2.80
N LYS A 185 6.79 -1.02 -2.04
CA LYS A 185 7.00 -1.16 -0.58
C LYS A 185 8.47 -1.33 -0.23
N ALA A 186 9.19 -2.21 -0.95
CA ALA A 186 10.59 -2.52 -0.67
C ALA A 186 11.54 -1.35 -0.93
N SER A 187 11.34 -0.61 -2.02
CA SER A 187 12.19 0.54 -2.35
C SER A 187 12.17 1.60 -1.25
N THR A 188 10.99 1.86 -0.69
CA THR A 188 10.82 2.85 0.38
C THR A 188 11.27 2.33 1.73
N VAL A 189 11.03 1.05 2.05
CA VAL A 189 11.63 0.40 3.24
C VAL A 189 13.14 0.50 3.20
N LYS A 190 13.76 0.17 2.06
CA LYS A 190 15.21 0.23 1.88
C LYS A 190 15.77 1.65 2.09
N GLU A 191 15.09 2.64 1.55
CA GLU A 191 15.50 4.05 1.65
C GLU A 191 15.43 4.56 3.09
N LEU A 192 14.35 4.22 3.83
CA LEU A 192 14.14 4.68 5.20
C LEU A 192 14.88 3.86 6.25
N CYS A 193 15.06 2.58 6.01
CA CYS A 193 15.40 1.61 7.04
C CYS A 193 16.56 0.68 6.71
N GLY A 194 17.01 0.66 5.44
CA GLY A 194 17.97 -0.35 4.96
C GLY A 194 17.30 -1.68 4.62
N SER A 195 18.10 -2.72 4.38
CA SER A 195 17.65 -4.04 3.90
C SER A 195 17.57 -5.12 4.99
N ASP A 196 17.94 -4.79 6.23
CA ASP A 196 17.96 -5.77 7.32
C ASP A 196 16.62 -5.81 8.05
N TYR A 197 15.62 -6.47 7.45
CA TYR A 197 14.27 -6.59 8.01
C TYR A 197 13.66 -7.97 7.78
N VAL A 198 12.69 -8.32 8.62
CA VAL A 198 11.78 -9.47 8.45
C VAL A 198 10.48 -8.95 7.83
N ALA A 199 9.99 -9.60 6.77
CA ALA A 199 8.78 -9.21 6.06
C ALA A 199 7.61 -10.15 6.35
N PHE A 200 6.40 -9.59 6.47
CA PHE A 200 5.13 -10.32 6.45
C PHE A 200 4.26 -9.75 5.34
N GLY A 201 3.71 -10.60 4.49
CA GLY A 201 2.90 -10.21 3.35
C GLY A 201 2.04 -11.35 2.81
N ASN A 202 1.17 -11.08 1.85
CA ASN A 202 0.21 -12.07 1.36
C ASN A 202 -0.01 -12.05 -0.17
N ASP A 203 0.38 -11.00 -0.90
CA ASP A 203 -0.04 -10.82 -2.27
C ASP A 203 1.11 -10.36 -3.20
N GLN A 204 0.79 -10.16 -4.46
CA GLN A 204 1.71 -9.79 -5.54
C GLN A 204 2.54 -8.54 -5.22
N ASN A 205 1.95 -7.54 -4.58
CA ASN A 205 2.63 -6.29 -4.22
C ASN A 205 3.70 -6.46 -3.11
N ASP A 206 3.78 -7.65 -2.49
CA ASP A 206 4.79 -8.00 -1.48
C ASP A 206 6.00 -8.75 -2.05
N ILE A 207 5.96 -9.16 -3.32
CA ILE A 207 7.08 -9.90 -3.95
C ILE A 207 8.40 -9.16 -3.80
N GLN A 208 8.42 -7.84 -4.08
CA GLN A 208 9.64 -7.07 -3.94
C GLN A 208 10.05 -6.89 -2.47
N LEU A 209 9.07 -6.80 -1.56
CA LEU A 209 9.33 -6.74 -0.12
C LEU A 209 10.03 -8.02 0.37
N PHE A 210 9.56 -9.19 -0.08
CA PHE A 210 10.16 -10.49 0.26
C PHE A 210 11.54 -10.66 -0.35
N LYS A 211 11.73 -10.36 -1.64
CA LYS A 211 13.03 -10.45 -2.31
C LYS A 211 14.15 -9.62 -1.68
N ASN A 212 13.80 -8.57 -0.96
CA ASN A 212 14.75 -7.65 -0.34
C ASN A 212 14.84 -7.81 1.18
N SER A 213 14.08 -8.73 1.78
CA SER A 213 14.11 -9.02 3.23
C SER A 213 15.22 -10.01 3.59
N LEU A 214 15.55 -10.06 4.88
CA LEU A 214 16.41 -11.13 5.45
C LEU A 214 15.61 -12.41 5.67
N TYR A 215 14.33 -12.30 5.93
CA TYR A 215 13.40 -13.39 6.17
C TYR A 215 11.98 -12.96 5.81
N ALA A 216 11.26 -13.83 5.16
CA ALA A 216 9.92 -13.55 4.65
C ALA A 216 8.91 -14.58 5.15
N VAL A 217 7.79 -14.10 5.70
CA VAL A 217 6.66 -14.92 6.16
C VAL A 217 5.44 -14.60 5.31
N GLN A 218 5.02 -15.55 4.51
CA GLN A 218 3.77 -15.44 3.75
C GLN A 218 2.58 -15.76 4.65
N VAL A 219 1.55 -14.93 4.60
CA VAL A 219 0.21 -15.20 5.17
C VAL A 219 -0.72 -15.58 4.03
N GLY A 220 -1.41 -16.71 4.17
CA GLY A 220 -2.26 -17.24 3.09
C GLY A 220 -1.49 -18.11 2.09
N ASP A 221 -2.03 -18.27 0.88
CA ASP A 221 -1.59 -19.30 -0.09
C ASP A 221 -1.39 -18.76 -1.52
N PHE A 222 -1.16 -17.45 -1.69
CA PHE A 222 -0.90 -16.87 -3.00
C PHE A 222 0.38 -17.46 -3.61
N SER A 223 0.23 -18.29 -4.64
CA SER A 223 1.32 -19.06 -5.24
C SER A 223 2.46 -18.19 -5.81
N GLY A 224 2.13 -16.98 -6.30
CA GLY A 224 3.12 -16.04 -6.84
C GLY A 224 4.10 -15.49 -5.80
N LEU A 225 3.78 -15.61 -4.50
CA LEU A 225 4.62 -15.17 -3.40
C LEU A 225 5.43 -16.32 -2.77
N SER A 226 4.92 -17.55 -2.89
CA SER A 226 5.47 -18.73 -2.18
C SER A 226 6.94 -19.02 -2.51
N ASP A 227 7.38 -18.73 -3.74
CA ASP A 227 8.78 -18.93 -4.16
C ASP A 227 9.78 -17.97 -3.47
N TYR A 228 9.27 -16.92 -2.81
CA TYR A 228 10.06 -15.89 -2.14
C TYR A 228 9.88 -15.91 -0.62
N ALA A 229 9.03 -16.78 -0.10
CA ALA A 229 8.75 -16.93 1.32
C ALA A 229 9.69 -17.99 1.95
N ASP A 230 10.27 -17.67 3.10
CA ASP A 230 11.00 -18.65 3.92
C ASP A 230 10.03 -19.49 4.74
N GLU A 231 8.85 -18.95 5.02
CA GLU A 231 7.83 -19.58 5.85
C GLU A 231 6.42 -19.14 5.45
N GLN A 232 5.43 -20.01 5.72
CA GLN A 232 4.04 -19.75 5.41
C GLN A 232 3.14 -19.98 6.62
N VAL A 233 2.22 -19.05 6.86
CA VAL A 233 1.06 -19.23 7.73
C VAL A 233 -0.15 -19.49 6.85
N ALA A 234 -0.47 -20.78 6.66
CA ALA A 234 -1.58 -21.19 5.80
C ALA A 234 -2.95 -20.76 6.36
N PHE A 235 -3.94 -20.63 5.48
CA PHE A 235 -5.33 -20.40 5.90
C PHE A 235 -5.82 -21.50 6.83
N GLN A 236 -6.44 -21.10 7.95
CA GLN A 236 -7.00 -21.99 8.96
C GLN A 236 -8.13 -21.29 9.72
N GLU A 237 -8.91 -22.06 10.51
CA GLU A 237 -10.10 -21.58 11.22
C GLU A 237 -9.84 -20.33 12.11
N ASN A 238 -8.66 -20.25 12.74
CA ASN A 238 -8.27 -19.08 13.54
C ASN A 238 -6.96 -18.47 13.01
N LEU A 239 -7.04 -17.90 11.81
CA LEU A 239 -5.89 -17.27 11.14
C LEU A 239 -5.29 -16.11 11.96
N PRO A 240 -6.08 -15.19 12.55
CA PRO A 240 -5.54 -14.10 13.37
C PRO A 240 -4.63 -14.60 14.50
N LYS A 241 -5.07 -15.63 15.23
CA LYS A 241 -4.28 -16.23 16.31
C LYS A 241 -3.01 -16.89 15.80
N ALA A 242 -3.07 -17.57 14.65
CA ALA A 242 -1.88 -18.20 14.06
C ALA A 242 -0.85 -17.16 13.63
N VAL A 243 -1.31 -16.05 13.04
CA VAL A 243 -0.45 -14.93 12.64
C VAL A 243 0.16 -14.26 13.88
N ALA A 244 -0.64 -13.97 14.92
CA ALA A 244 -0.14 -13.41 16.17
C ALA A 244 0.95 -14.29 16.81
N ALA A 245 0.70 -15.61 16.91
CA ALA A 245 1.67 -16.57 17.43
C ALA A 245 2.97 -16.60 16.60
N ARG A 246 2.85 -16.52 15.27
CA ARG A 246 4.00 -16.50 14.37
C ARG A 246 4.81 -15.20 14.51
N ILE A 247 4.18 -14.06 14.63
CA ILE A 247 4.85 -12.77 14.88
C ILE A 247 5.64 -12.85 16.19
N LEU A 248 5.01 -13.32 17.27
CA LEU A 248 5.68 -13.45 18.58
C LEU A 248 6.88 -14.40 18.52
N GLN A 249 6.74 -15.54 17.82
CA GLN A 249 7.84 -16.46 17.60
C GLN A 249 8.99 -15.79 16.87
N LYS A 250 8.72 -15.06 15.78
CA LYS A 250 9.78 -14.36 15.02
C LYS A 250 10.43 -13.25 15.86
N PHE A 251 9.69 -12.55 16.71
CA PHE A 251 10.30 -11.63 17.65
C PHE A 251 11.29 -12.33 18.59
N ALA A 252 10.98 -13.54 19.03
CA ALA A 252 11.92 -14.31 19.85
C ALA A 252 13.13 -14.83 19.05
N ASP A 253 12.90 -15.34 17.83
CA ASP A 253 13.94 -15.93 16.96
C ASP A 253 15.01 -14.90 16.55
N PHE A 254 14.60 -13.64 16.29
CA PHE A 254 15.47 -12.55 15.86
C PHE A 254 15.93 -11.61 16.99
N ARG A 255 15.65 -11.96 18.23
CA ARG A 255 16.19 -11.23 19.38
C ARG A 255 17.71 -11.33 19.42
N LYS A 256 18.37 -10.18 19.53
CA LYS A 256 19.86 -10.11 19.65
C LYS A 256 20.34 -10.46 21.06
#